data_4a907a80f75fb87d7da0f7aa01b21146
#
_entry.id   4a907a80f75fb87d7da0f7aa01b21146
#
_cell.length_a   1.000
_cell.length_b   1.000
_cell.length_c   1.000
_cell.angle_alpha   90.00
_cell.angle_beta   90.00
_cell.angle_gamma   90.00
#
_symmetry.space_group_name_H-M   'P 1'
#
loop_
_entity.id
_entity.type
_entity.pdbx_description
1 polymer ?
#
loop_
_entity_poly.entity_id
_entity_poly.type
_entity_poly.pdbx_seq_one_letter_code
_entity_poly.pdbx_strand_id
1 'polypeptide(L)'
;MRKLIIYILTFFVAATIDWILPRLVSGNPISILLSKMSLQPGTYSATYKVYMNAFGFNRPWWKQYLTFWTALFHGNLGISIYQFPKPVTSVIADYVLFTLALLIPAILLAYFAGNRVGAMAARRKLLDNTVLPVGYLLTATAYPWLALLLAFLLAAGGIGHFFPISGGFSYGLLPSWTWTFVWSLITHWVLPFLTLFLVAFGGWAIGMRNLIIYELESDYSHYLEALGAPTRLVRRYAYRNAVLPQLTGLALQLGVIVGGAVVTEVTFAYPGLGWLVFQAVGNDDYFLLQGIFLFIIAGVLIANFLIDIAYVIVDPRTRVGISGA
;
A
#
# COMPACT_ATOMS: atom_id res chain seq x y z
N MET A 1 -3.74 21.56 -15.21
CA MET A 1 -2.76 21.08 -16.20
C MET A 1 -1.39 20.79 -15.58
N ARG A 2 -0.77 21.72 -14.83
CA ARG A 2 0.59 21.55 -14.24
C ARG A 2 0.73 20.28 -13.38
N LYS A 3 -0.25 19.97 -12.49
CA LYS A 3 -0.23 18.76 -11.65
C LYS A 3 -0.29 17.46 -12.47
N LEU A 4 -1.11 17.41 -13.51
CA LEU A 4 -1.21 16.23 -14.38
C LEU A 4 0.10 15.92 -15.07
N ILE A 5 0.80 16.97 -15.57
CA ILE A 5 2.13 16.81 -16.17
C ILE A 5 3.11 16.24 -15.15
N ILE A 6 3.09 16.72 -13.91
CA ILE A 6 3.94 16.19 -12.83
C ILE A 6 3.66 14.70 -12.59
N TYR A 7 2.39 14.28 -12.51
CA TYR A 7 2.05 12.87 -12.34
C TYR A 7 2.53 11.99 -13.49
N ILE A 8 2.34 12.45 -14.74
CA ILE A 8 2.83 11.75 -15.94
C ILE A 8 4.36 11.62 -15.91
N LEU A 9 5.06 12.71 -15.61
CA LEU A 9 6.51 12.71 -15.51
C LEU A 9 7.01 11.78 -14.40
N THR A 10 6.37 11.84 -13.23
CA THR A 10 6.70 10.97 -12.10
C THR A 10 6.48 9.49 -12.47
N PHE A 11 5.37 9.16 -13.14
CA PHE A 11 5.11 7.80 -13.61
C PHE A 11 6.21 7.35 -14.59
N PHE A 12 6.58 8.21 -15.55
CA PHE A 12 7.62 7.89 -16.53
C PHE A 12 8.97 7.62 -15.87
N VAL A 13 9.38 8.49 -14.93
CA VAL A 13 10.65 8.32 -14.19
C VAL A 13 10.61 7.05 -13.33
N ALA A 14 9.53 6.85 -12.57
CA ALA A 14 9.37 5.68 -11.72
C ALA A 14 9.36 4.36 -12.52
N ALA A 15 8.63 4.32 -13.64
CA ALA A 15 8.59 3.15 -14.53
C ALA A 15 9.95 2.88 -15.19
N THR A 16 10.74 3.94 -15.48
CA THR A 16 12.10 3.78 -16.00
C THR A 16 13.03 3.16 -14.93
N ILE A 17 12.95 3.66 -13.70
CA ILE A 17 13.71 3.09 -12.57
C ILE A 17 13.30 1.62 -12.35
N ASP A 18 12.01 1.34 -12.33
CA ASP A 18 11.47 -0.02 -12.19
C ASP A 18 11.98 -0.96 -13.30
N TRP A 19 12.06 -0.46 -14.54
CA TRP A 19 12.62 -1.23 -15.65
C TRP A 19 14.11 -1.54 -15.46
N ILE A 20 14.88 -0.63 -14.85
CA ILE A 20 16.33 -0.79 -14.62
C ILE A 20 16.60 -1.76 -13.47
N LEU A 21 15.87 -1.65 -12.35
CA LEU A 21 16.16 -2.34 -11.09
C LEU A 21 16.37 -3.86 -11.23
N PRO A 22 15.47 -4.63 -11.86
CA PRO A 22 15.67 -6.09 -11.98
C PRO A 22 16.88 -6.46 -12.83
N ARG A 23 17.33 -5.58 -13.73
CA ARG A 23 18.45 -5.79 -14.61
C ARG A 23 19.82 -5.52 -13.97
N LEU A 24 19.83 -4.85 -12.81
CA LEU A 24 21.02 -4.67 -11.98
C LEU A 24 21.28 -5.87 -11.06
N VAL A 25 20.29 -6.71 -10.85
CA VAL A 25 20.44 -7.94 -10.06
C VAL A 25 21.17 -8.98 -10.88
N SER A 26 22.19 -9.60 -10.27
CA SER A 26 22.98 -10.67 -10.92
C SER A 26 22.13 -11.93 -11.02
N GLY A 27 21.84 -12.38 -12.23
CA GLY A 27 21.09 -13.61 -12.50
C GLY A 27 20.59 -13.66 -13.94
N ASN A 28 20.35 -14.86 -14.45
CA ASN A 28 19.75 -15.05 -15.76
C ASN A 28 18.37 -15.72 -15.59
N PRO A 29 17.26 -14.97 -15.77
CA PRO A 29 15.92 -15.48 -15.54
C PRO A 29 15.60 -16.71 -16.42
N ILE A 30 16.20 -16.80 -17.60
CA ILE A 30 15.99 -17.95 -18.49
C ILE A 30 16.68 -19.20 -17.96
N SER A 31 17.88 -19.08 -17.37
CA SER A 31 18.55 -20.25 -16.77
C SER A 31 17.74 -20.80 -15.60
N ILE A 32 17.10 -19.95 -14.81
CA ILE A 32 16.24 -20.35 -13.69
C ILE A 32 14.95 -20.99 -14.19
N LEU A 33 14.31 -20.41 -15.21
CA LEU A 33 13.15 -21.03 -15.86
C LEU A 33 13.49 -22.44 -16.35
N LEU A 34 14.63 -22.59 -17.04
CA LEU A 34 15.06 -23.90 -17.60
C LEU A 34 15.44 -24.88 -16.52
N SER A 35 16.00 -24.45 -15.39
CA SER A 35 16.31 -25.35 -14.27
C SER A 35 15.04 -25.95 -13.62
N LYS A 36 13.90 -25.28 -13.72
CA LYS A 36 12.59 -25.78 -13.26
C LYS A 36 11.91 -26.71 -14.27
N MET A 37 12.35 -26.66 -15.54
CA MET A 37 11.88 -27.57 -16.58
C MET A 37 12.76 -28.81 -16.58
N SER A 38 12.19 -30.01 -16.38
CA SER A 38 12.90 -31.28 -16.46
C SER A 38 13.31 -31.55 -17.91
N LEU A 39 14.35 -30.87 -18.42
CA LEU A 39 14.79 -30.97 -19.78
C LEU A 39 15.66 -32.25 -19.96
N GLN A 40 15.50 -32.88 -21.12
CA GLN A 40 16.37 -34.02 -21.50
C GLN A 40 17.81 -33.54 -21.66
N PRO A 41 18.81 -34.40 -21.33
CA PRO A 41 20.21 -34.08 -21.58
C PRO A 41 20.46 -33.71 -23.04
N GLY A 42 21.14 -32.58 -23.27
CA GLY A 42 21.45 -32.07 -24.62
C GLY A 42 20.47 -31.06 -25.21
N THR A 43 19.26 -30.94 -24.70
CA THR A 43 18.28 -29.96 -25.22
C THR A 43 18.41 -28.57 -24.58
N TYR A 44 19.14 -28.45 -23.47
CA TYR A 44 19.26 -27.19 -22.70
C TYR A 44 19.72 -25.98 -23.57
N SER A 45 20.81 -26.17 -24.35
CA SER A 45 21.39 -25.07 -25.15
C SER A 45 20.48 -24.60 -26.29
N ALA A 46 19.73 -25.50 -26.89
CA ALA A 46 18.75 -25.14 -27.92
C ALA A 46 17.56 -24.41 -27.32
N THR A 47 17.01 -24.94 -26.24
CA THR A 47 15.89 -24.37 -25.53
C THR A 47 16.25 -23.00 -24.94
N TYR A 48 17.42 -22.83 -24.36
CA TYR A 48 17.95 -21.56 -23.87
C TYR A 48 17.96 -20.49 -24.96
N LYS A 49 18.47 -20.79 -26.15
CA LYS A 49 18.48 -19.82 -27.26
C LYS A 49 17.07 -19.45 -27.72
N VAL A 50 16.16 -20.40 -27.76
CA VAL A 50 14.74 -20.12 -28.11
C VAL A 50 14.10 -19.15 -27.11
N TYR A 51 14.23 -19.41 -25.82
CA TYR A 51 13.66 -18.54 -24.80
C TYR A 51 14.36 -17.16 -24.74
N MET A 52 15.69 -17.10 -24.87
CA MET A 52 16.43 -15.84 -24.96
C MET A 52 15.92 -14.96 -26.10
N ASN A 53 15.61 -15.55 -27.25
CA ASN A 53 15.02 -14.84 -28.37
C ASN A 53 13.56 -14.44 -28.13
N ALA A 54 12.74 -15.36 -27.59
CA ALA A 54 11.32 -15.13 -27.33
C ALA A 54 11.10 -14.01 -26.33
N PHE A 55 11.90 -13.97 -25.25
CA PHE A 55 11.85 -12.90 -24.24
C PHE A 55 12.63 -11.64 -24.63
N GLY A 56 13.36 -11.67 -25.77
CA GLY A 56 14.07 -10.53 -26.31
C GLY A 56 15.33 -10.12 -25.56
N PHE A 57 15.88 -10.95 -24.69
CA PHE A 57 17.11 -10.66 -23.94
C PHE A 57 18.36 -10.56 -24.82
N ASN A 58 18.32 -11.09 -26.05
CA ASN A 58 19.40 -10.94 -27.03
C ASN A 58 19.44 -9.56 -27.70
N ARG A 59 18.45 -8.69 -27.44
CA ARG A 59 18.40 -7.38 -28.05
C ARG A 59 19.25 -6.38 -27.27
N PRO A 60 19.80 -5.34 -27.92
CA PRO A 60 20.46 -4.22 -27.21
C PRO A 60 19.51 -3.55 -26.19
N TRP A 61 20.04 -3.06 -25.07
CA TRP A 61 19.29 -2.46 -23.97
C TRP A 61 18.26 -1.41 -24.41
N TRP A 62 18.66 -0.53 -25.31
CA TRP A 62 17.76 0.51 -25.81
C TRP A 62 16.56 -0.07 -26.59
N LYS A 63 16.75 -1.17 -27.33
CA LYS A 63 15.63 -1.86 -28.00
C LYS A 63 14.71 -2.55 -27.00
N GLN A 64 15.29 -3.17 -25.95
CA GLN A 64 14.49 -3.75 -24.86
C GLN A 64 13.67 -2.70 -24.16
N TYR A 65 14.22 -1.50 -23.88
CA TYR A 65 13.54 -0.37 -23.27
C TYR A 65 12.39 0.16 -24.13
N LEU A 66 12.63 0.33 -25.44
CA LEU A 66 11.55 0.73 -26.35
C LEU A 66 10.44 -0.33 -26.44
N THR A 67 10.82 -1.61 -26.49
CA THR A 67 9.85 -2.72 -26.49
C THR A 67 9.05 -2.74 -25.18
N PHE A 68 9.65 -2.43 -24.05
CA PHE A 68 8.96 -2.30 -22.77
C PHE A 68 7.87 -1.23 -22.84
N TRP A 69 8.18 -0.01 -23.31
CA TRP A 69 7.17 1.04 -23.43
C TRP A 69 6.05 0.70 -24.42
N THR A 70 6.39 0.15 -25.57
CA THR A 70 5.38 -0.29 -26.53
C THR A 70 4.48 -1.37 -25.95
N ALA A 71 5.02 -2.37 -25.27
CA ALA A 71 4.25 -3.42 -24.60
C ALA A 71 3.37 -2.85 -23.49
N LEU A 72 3.90 -1.94 -22.66
CA LEU A 72 3.16 -1.27 -21.59
C LEU A 72 1.94 -0.51 -22.09
N PHE A 73 2.08 0.26 -23.18
CA PHE A 73 0.97 0.98 -23.79
C PHE A 73 -0.12 0.07 -24.40
N HIS A 74 0.23 -1.19 -24.70
CA HIS A 74 -0.73 -2.21 -25.13
C HIS A 74 -1.25 -3.08 -23.98
N GLY A 75 -0.93 -2.74 -22.73
CA GLY A 75 -1.33 -3.50 -21.55
C GLY A 75 -0.65 -4.88 -21.41
N ASN A 76 0.43 -5.12 -22.15
CA ASN A 76 1.19 -6.36 -22.10
C ASN A 76 2.40 -6.20 -21.17
N LEU A 77 2.35 -6.84 -20.01
CA LEU A 77 3.43 -6.85 -19.02
C LEU A 77 4.38 -8.06 -19.16
N GLY A 78 4.21 -8.87 -20.21
CA GLY A 78 4.99 -10.07 -20.42
C GLY A 78 4.39 -11.33 -19.79
N ILE A 79 5.19 -12.38 -19.74
CA ILE A 79 4.82 -13.71 -19.20
C ILE A 79 5.60 -13.94 -17.91
N SER A 80 4.91 -14.41 -16.87
CA SER A 80 5.52 -14.75 -15.59
C SER A 80 6.41 -15.98 -15.71
N ILE A 81 7.60 -15.92 -15.13
CA ILE A 81 8.53 -17.07 -15.00
C ILE A 81 8.07 -17.98 -13.86
N TYR A 82 7.59 -17.38 -12.76
CA TYR A 82 7.08 -18.11 -11.59
C TYR A 82 5.86 -18.96 -11.92
N GLN A 83 4.91 -18.42 -12.68
CA GLN A 83 3.68 -19.10 -13.08
C GLN A 83 3.61 -19.36 -14.59
N PHE A 84 4.77 -19.66 -15.20
CA PHE A 84 4.83 -19.93 -16.64
C PHE A 84 3.78 -20.97 -17.08
N PRO A 85 3.03 -20.76 -18.19
CA PRO A 85 3.12 -19.64 -19.16
C PRO A 85 2.08 -18.51 -18.95
N LYS A 86 1.64 -18.23 -17.72
CA LYS A 86 0.61 -17.24 -17.47
C LYS A 86 1.09 -15.80 -17.77
N PRO A 87 0.24 -14.95 -18.38
CA PRO A 87 0.53 -13.52 -18.51
C PRO A 87 0.63 -12.85 -17.13
N VAL A 88 1.58 -11.93 -16.96
CA VAL A 88 1.78 -11.16 -15.72
C VAL A 88 0.50 -10.43 -15.28
N THR A 89 -0.25 -9.88 -16.25
CA THR A 89 -1.52 -9.20 -15.98
C THR A 89 -2.55 -10.10 -15.29
N SER A 90 -2.66 -11.36 -15.73
CA SER A 90 -3.60 -12.30 -15.10
C SER A 90 -3.12 -12.74 -13.72
N VAL A 91 -1.81 -12.93 -13.56
CA VAL A 91 -1.24 -13.23 -12.23
C VAL A 91 -1.50 -12.10 -11.25
N ILE A 92 -1.28 -10.84 -11.65
CA ILE A 92 -1.58 -9.67 -10.80
C ILE A 92 -3.06 -9.62 -10.45
N ALA A 93 -3.95 -9.89 -11.42
CA ALA A 93 -5.40 -9.84 -11.20
C ALA A 93 -5.88 -10.84 -10.12
N ASP A 94 -5.23 -12.00 -9.98
CA ASP A 94 -5.55 -12.99 -8.96
C ASP A 94 -5.24 -12.51 -7.53
N TYR A 95 -4.28 -11.59 -7.37
CA TYR A 95 -3.76 -11.14 -6.07
C TYR A 95 -4.16 -9.71 -5.69
N VAL A 96 -4.41 -8.83 -6.66
CA VAL A 96 -4.63 -7.41 -6.42
C VAL A 96 -5.83 -7.12 -5.52
N LEU A 97 -6.91 -7.88 -5.66
CA LEU A 97 -8.12 -7.68 -4.86
C LEU A 97 -7.87 -7.92 -3.37
N PHE A 98 -7.02 -8.87 -3.01
CA PHE A 98 -6.64 -9.12 -1.62
C PHE A 98 -5.88 -7.93 -1.03
N THR A 99 -4.89 -7.38 -1.75
CA THR A 99 -4.17 -6.18 -1.30
C THR A 99 -5.09 -4.98 -1.18
N LEU A 100 -5.96 -4.72 -2.16
CA LEU A 100 -6.88 -3.59 -2.11
C LEU A 100 -7.91 -3.74 -0.98
N ALA A 101 -8.46 -4.95 -0.80
CA ALA A 101 -9.38 -5.27 0.30
C ALA A 101 -8.73 -5.14 1.68
N LEU A 102 -7.42 -5.27 1.77
CA LEU A 102 -6.66 -5.07 2.99
C LEU A 102 -6.30 -3.58 3.21
N LEU A 103 -5.71 -2.94 2.21
CA LEU A 103 -5.17 -1.58 2.31
C LEU A 103 -6.25 -0.51 2.44
N ILE A 104 -7.28 -0.55 1.58
CA ILE A 104 -8.28 0.52 1.54
C ILE A 104 -9.01 0.66 2.87
N PRO A 105 -9.58 -0.41 3.47
CA PRO A 105 -10.21 -0.30 4.79
C PRO A 105 -9.22 0.09 5.89
N ALA A 106 -7.99 -0.44 5.87
CA ALA A 106 -6.99 -0.11 6.89
C ALA A 106 -6.64 1.37 6.89
N ILE A 107 -6.40 1.96 5.71
CA ILE A 107 -6.08 3.38 5.56
C ILE A 107 -7.26 4.26 5.96
N LEU A 108 -8.44 3.99 5.41
CA LEU A 108 -9.62 4.83 5.66
C LEU A 108 -10.05 4.77 7.12
N LEU A 109 -10.14 3.58 7.70
CA LEU A 109 -10.54 3.43 9.10
C LEU A 109 -9.48 4.01 10.05
N ALA A 110 -8.18 3.82 9.79
CA ALA A 110 -7.13 4.45 10.58
C ALA A 110 -7.20 5.98 10.52
N TYR A 111 -7.39 6.54 9.33
CA TYR A 111 -7.55 7.99 9.13
C TYR A 111 -8.76 8.54 9.89
N PHE A 112 -9.95 7.99 9.66
CA PHE A 112 -11.16 8.50 10.28
C PHE A 112 -11.21 8.26 11.80
N ALA A 113 -10.86 7.06 12.26
CA ALA A 113 -10.85 6.74 13.68
C ALA A 113 -9.73 7.48 14.42
N GLY A 114 -8.52 7.50 13.87
CA GLY A 114 -7.37 8.19 14.45
C GLY A 114 -7.64 9.69 14.61
N ASN A 115 -8.13 10.37 13.55
CA ASN A 115 -8.47 11.78 13.61
C ASN A 115 -9.58 12.07 14.63
N ARG A 116 -10.61 11.23 14.76
CA ARG A 116 -11.65 11.41 15.76
C ARG A 116 -11.12 11.23 17.17
N VAL A 117 -10.35 10.16 17.42
CA VAL A 117 -9.79 9.88 18.74
C VAL A 117 -8.77 10.95 19.13
N GLY A 118 -7.88 11.38 18.22
CA GLY A 118 -6.95 12.46 18.45
C GLY A 118 -7.61 13.77 18.79
N ALA A 119 -8.68 14.14 18.06
CA ALA A 119 -9.46 15.35 18.37
C ALA A 119 -10.20 15.27 19.71
N MET A 120 -10.60 14.09 20.17
CA MET A 120 -11.18 13.90 21.51
C MET A 120 -10.09 13.94 22.58
N ALA A 121 -8.92 13.37 22.33
CA ALA A 121 -7.79 13.38 23.25
C ALA A 121 -7.33 14.83 23.56
N ALA A 122 -7.22 15.69 22.54
CA ALA A 122 -6.90 17.11 22.71
C ALA A 122 -7.83 17.86 23.67
N ARG A 123 -8.99 17.31 24.01
CA ARG A 123 -10.03 17.95 24.84
C ARG A 123 -10.22 17.30 26.19
N ARG A 124 -9.69 16.10 26.41
CA ARG A 124 -9.93 15.28 27.61
C ARG A 124 -8.62 14.73 28.14
N LYS A 125 -8.13 15.25 29.25
CA LYS A 125 -6.86 14.87 29.86
C LYS A 125 -6.71 13.34 30.08
N LEU A 126 -7.80 12.65 30.45
CA LEU A 126 -7.80 11.20 30.62
C LEU A 126 -7.53 10.45 29.29
N LEU A 127 -8.15 10.90 28.20
CA LEU A 127 -7.88 10.33 26.87
C LEU A 127 -6.48 10.71 26.37
N ASP A 128 -6.04 11.92 26.63
CA ASP A 128 -4.70 12.36 26.25
C ASP A 128 -3.62 11.52 26.90
N ASN A 129 -3.75 11.24 28.18
CA ASN A 129 -2.81 10.40 28.96
C ASN A 129 -2.75 8.95 28.49
N THR A 130 -3.76 8.46 27.73
CA THR A 130 -3.76 7.10 27.15
C THR A 130 -3.42 7.10 25.68
N VAL A 131 -4.01 8.01 24.90
CA VAL A 131 -3.83 8.08 23.44
C VAL A 131 -2.40 8.42 23.06
N LEU A 132 -1.73 9.33 23.79
CA LEU A 132 -0.34 9.70 23.50
C LEU A 132 0.62 8.51 23.64
N PRO A 133 0.77 7.88 24.82
CA PRO A 133 1.74 6.80 24.97
C PRO A 133 1.41 5.59 24.09
N VAL A 134 0.13 5.21 23.97
CA VAL A 134 -0.28 4.12 23.09
C VAL A 134 -0.05 4.46 21.62
N GLY A 135 -0.38 5.67 21.20
CA GLY A 135 -0.16 6.13 19.84
C GLY A 135 1.33 6.15 19.47
N TYR A 136 2.20 6.65 20.36
CA TYR A 136 3.66 6.61 20.15
C TYR A 136 4.19 5.18 20.09
N LEU A 137 3.75 4.30 21.00
CA LEU A 137 4.13 2.89 20.98
C LEU A 137 3.75 2.24 19.63
N LEU A 138 2.52 2.42 19.17
CA LEU A 138 2.04 1.85 17.91
C LEU A 138 2.83 2.40 16.71
N THR A 139 3.06 3.72 16.67
CA THR A 139 3.78 4.37 15.56
C THR A 139 5.27 4.02 15.53
N ALA A 140 5.89 3.80 16.68
CA ALA A 140 7.28 3.38 16.79
C ALA A 140 7.49 1.88 16.51
N THR A 141 6.41 1.09 16.53
CA THR A 141 6.49 -0.36 16.30
C THR A 141 6.55 -0.64 14.80
N ALA A 142 7.58 -1.36 14.36
CA ALA A 142 7.67 -1.80 12.96
C ALA A 142 6.57 -2.83 12.63
N TYR A 143 6.00 -2.75 11.42
CA TYR A 143 4.92 -3.65 10.96
C TYR A 143 5.19 -5.14 11.20
N PRO A 144 6.40 -5.70 10.90
CA PRO A 144 6.67 -7.12 11.14
C PRO A 144 6.57 -7.51 12.62
N TRP A 145 7.06 -6.65 13.52
CA TRP A 145 7.02 -6.91 14.96
C TRP A 145 5.59 -6.93 15.50
N LEU A 146 4.77 -5.96 15.08
CA LEU A 146 3.36 -5.95 15.46
C LEU A 146 2.61 -7.16 14.86
N ALA A 147 2.89 -7.52 13.61
CA ALA A 147 2.32 -8.68 12.95
C ALA A 147 2.61 -9.97 13.71
N LEU A 148 3.89 -10.20 14.06
CA LEU A 148 4.31 -11.38 14.81
C LEU A 148 3.72 -11.39 16.23
N LEU A 149 3.66 -10.23 16.89
CA LEU A 149 3.05 -10.11 18.22
C LEU A 149 1.55 -10.46 18.19
N LEU A 150 0.81 -9.92 17.23
CA LEU A 150 -0.61 -10.23 17.06
C LEU A 150 -0.83 -11.70 16.70
N ALA A 151 -0.01 -12.26 15.82
CA ALA A 151 -0.04 -13.68 15.48
C ALA A 151 0.21 -14.56 16.71
N PHE A 152 1.23 -14.23 17.52
CA PHE A 152 1.52 -14.96 18.76
C PHE A 152 0.38 -14.87 19.76
N LEU A 153 -0.13 -13.66 20.02
CA LEU A 153 -1.16 -13.46 21.04
C LEU A 153 -2.52 -14.05 20.64
N LEU A 154 -2.95 -13.88 19.40
CA LEU A 154 -4.33 -14.14 18.97
C LEU A 154 -4.48 -15.39 18.08
N ALA A 155 -3.38 -15.95 17.56
CA ALA A 155 -3.45 -17.13 16.70
C ALA A 155 -2.65 -18.32 17.24
N ALA A 156 -1.42 -18.09 17.77
CA ALA A 156 -0.58 -19.17 18.28
C ALA A 156 -0.86 -19.60 19.73
N GLY A 157 -1.81 -18.95 20.43
CA GLY A 157 -2.26 -19.35 21.77
C GLY A 157 -1.67 -18.53 22.91
N GLY A 158 -1.06 -17.37 22.66
CA GLY A 158 -0.58 -16.49 23.74
C GLY A 158 -1.71 -16.03 24.67
N ILE A 159 -2.85 -15.60 24.08
CA ILE A 159 -4.12 -15.34 24.79
C ILE A 159 -5.17 -16.35 24.36
N GLY A 160 -5.14 -16.80 23.10
CA GLY A 160 -6.06 -17.78 22.55
C GLY A 160 -5.85 -18.04 21.06
N HIS A 161 -6.53 -19.05 20.54
CA HIS A 161 -6.52 -19.42 19.12
C HIS A 161 -7.76 -18.85 18.42
N PHE A 162 -7.84 -17.51 18.34
CA PHE A 162 -9.03 -16.83 17.80
C PHE A 162 -9.04 -16.71 16.28
N PHE A 163 -7.82 -16.64 15.69
CA PHE A 163 -7.64 -16.40 14.26
C PHE A 163 -6.62 -17.35 13.66
N PRO A 164 -6.69 -17.62 12.34
CA PRO A 164 -5.65 -18.34 11.61
C PRO A 164 -4.32 -17.57 11.60
N ILE A 165 -3.20 -18.30 11.63
CA ILE A 165 -1.86 -17.69 11.63
C ILE A 165 -1.51 -17.14 10.26
N SER A 166 -1.91 -17.81 9.16
CA SER A 166 -1.45 -17.49 7.80
C SER A 166 -2.45 -17.88 6.73
N GLY A 167 -2.25 -17.33 5.52
CA GLY A 167 -3.08 -17.59 4.35
C GLY A 167 -4.19 -16.57 4.13
N GLY A 168 -4.91 -16.70 3.03
CA GLY A 168 -6.08 -15.86 2.71
C GLY A 168 -7.42 -16.49 3.06
N PHE A 169 -7.44 -17.82 3.16
CA PHE A 169 -8.60 -18.63 3.54
C PHE A 169 -8.14 -20.04 3.90
N SER A 170 -9.01 -20.81 4.55
CA SER A 170 -8.68 -22.16 5.04
C SER A 170 -8.42 -23.13 3.89
N TYR A 171 -7.40 -23.96 4.07
CA TYR A 171 -7.01 -24.97 3.10
C TYR A 171 -8.17 -25.92 2.76
N GLY A 172 -8.31 -26.24 1.46
CA GLY A 172 -9.38 -27.13 0.98
C GLY A 172 -10.72 -26.47 0.68
N LEU A 173 -10.91 -25.17 1.00
CA LEU A 173 -12.09 -24.43 0.55
C LEU A 173 -11.91 -23.93 -0.89
N LEU A 174 -12.94 -24.15 -1.70
CA LEU A 174 -13.01 -23.55 -3.04
C LEU A 174 -13.62 -22.15 -2.97
N PRO A 175 -13.11 -21.17 -3.75
CA PRO A 175 -13.71 -19.86 -3.85
C PRO A 175 -15.21 -19.96 -4.24
N SER A 176 -16.08 -19.56 -3.35
CA SER A 176 -17.53 -19.63 -3.53
C SER A 176 -18.22 -18.62 -2.62
N TRP A 177 -19.44 -18.20 -2.97
CA TRP A 177 -20.23 -17.29 -2.14
C TRP A 177 -20.96 -18.03 -1.00
N THR A 178 -20.31 -19.03 -0.39
CA THR A 178 -20.83 -19.74 0.80
C THR A 178 -20.41 -19.01 2.07
N TRP A 179 -21.25 -19.09 3.12
CA TRP A 179 -20.95 -18.49 4.42
C TRP A 179 -19.63 -18.98 4.99
N THR A 180 -19.32 -20.25 4.84
CA THR A 180 -18.06 -20.87 5.31
C THR A 180 -16.84 -20.27 4.64
N PHE A 181 -16.89 -20.01 3.33
CA PHE A 181 -15.79 -19.38 2.60
C PHE A 181 -15.61 -17.90 2.99
N VAL A 182 -16.73 -17.13 3.03
CA VAL A 182 -16.69 -15.72 3.43
C VAL A 182 -16.19 -15.55 4.87
N TRP A 183 -16.63 -16.39 5.78
CA TRP A 183 -16.15 -16.38 7.17
C TRP A 183 -14.67 -16.70 7.25
N SER A 184 -14.21 -17.67 6.49
CA SER A 184 -12.79 -18.00 6.39
C SER A 184 -11.96 -16.82 5.86
N LEU A 185 -12.42 -16.11 4.80
CA LEU A 185 -11.76 -14.89 4.31
C LEU A 185 -11.65 -13.84 5.41
N ILE A 186 -12.74 -13.57 6.13
CA ILE A 186 -12.77 -12.55 7.18
C ILE A 186 -11.78 -12.91 8.30
N THR A 187 -11.78 -14.15 8.77
CA THR A 187 -10.90 -14.56 9.88
C THR A 187 -9.42 -14.47 9.52
N HIS A 188 -9.03 -14.79 8.28
CA HIS A 188 -7.64 -14.63 7.81
C HIS A 188 -7.26 -13.16 7.53
N TRP A 189 -8.25 -12.31 7.22
CA TRP A 189 -8.04 -10.91 6.95
C TRP A 189 -7.80 -10.07 8.22
N VAL A 190 -8.37 -10.45 9.38
CA VAL A 190 -8.39 -9.64 10.60
C VAL A 190 -6.97 -9.30 11.10
N LEU A 191 -6.06 -10.26 11.22
CA LEU A 191 -4.72 -10.01 11.76
C LEU A 191 -3.86 -9.11 10.85
N PRO A 192 -3.77 -9.34 9.53
CA PRO A 192 -3.12 -8.41 8.60
C PRO A 192 -3.73 -7.01 8.67
N PHE A 193 -5.06 -6.93 8.69
CA PHE A 193 -5.77 -5.65 8.80
C PHE A 193 -5.42 -4.90 10.09
N LEU A 194 -5.51 -5.57 11.25
CA LEU A 194 -5.19 -4.96 12.54
C LEU A 194 -3.75 -4.46 12.59
N THR A 195 -2.80 -5.17 11.99
CA THR A 195 -1.41 -4.75 11.92
C THR A 195 -1.27 -3.39 11.22
N LEU A 196 -1.85 -3.27 10.02
CA LEU A 196 -1.79 -2.02 9.25
C LEU A 196 -2.60 -0.90 9.91
N PHE A 197 -3.79 -1.24 10.37
CA PHE A 197 -4.70 -0.30 11.03
C PHE A 197 -4.09 0.32 12.27
N LEU A 198 -3.55 -0.47 13.20
CA LEU A 198 -3.07 0.00 14.50
C LEU A 198 -1.85 0.92 14.36
N VAL A 199 -0.88 0.56 13.52
CA VAL A 199 0.30 1.42 13.27
C VAL A 199 -0.12 2.75 12.67
N ALA A 200 -0.97 2.72 11.64
CA ALA A 200 -1.44 3.94 11.00
C ALA A 200 -2.35 4.77 11.93
N PHE A 201 -3.24 4.13 12.69
CA PHE A 201 -4.12 4.77 13.66
C PHE A 201 -3.35 5.61 14.70
N GLY A 202 -2.25 5.06 15.25
CA GLY A 202 -1.41 5.78 16.20
C GLY A 202 -0.91 7.11 15.65
N GLY A 203 -0.36 7.10 14.43
CA GLY A 203 0.13 8.31 13.76
C GLY A 203 -0.96 9.36 13.51
N TRP A 204 -2.12 8.93 13.02
CA TRP A 204 -3.26 9.83 12.79
C TRP A 204 -3.82 10.42 14.07
N ALA A 205 -3.88 9.63 15.15
CA ALA A 205 -4.39 10.10 16.45
C ALA A 205 -3.46 11.16 17.06
N ILE A 206 -2.15 10.93 17.08
CA ILE A 206 -1.16 11.89 17.58
C ILE A 206 -1.16 13.16 16.72
N GLY A 207 -1.10 12.99 15.39
CA GLY A 207 -1.07 14.12 14.46
C GLY A 207 -2.28 15.05 14.64
N MET A 208 -3.48 14.47 14.67
CA MET A 208 -4.71 15.26 14.86
C MET A 208 -4.78 15.91 16.25
N ARG A 209 -4.36 15.22 17.29
CA ARG A 209 -4.27 15.76 18.65
C ARG A 209 -3.39 17.01 18.67
N ASN A 210 -2.20 16.95 18.11
CA ASN A 210 -1.27 18.07 18.09
C ASN A 210 -1.79 19.26 17.27
N LEU A 211 -2.37 18.97 16.09
CA LEU A 211 -2.99 20.02 15.26
C LEU A 211 -4.16 20.70 15.94
N ILE A 212 -5.03 19.96 16.66
CA ILE A 212 -6.14 20.57 17.40
C ILE A 212 -5.64 21.49 18.51
N ILE A 213 -4.59 21.12 19.25
CA ILE A 213 -4.01 21.97 20.28
C ILE A 213 -3.46 23.24 19.64
N TYR A 214 -2.67 23.11 18.58
CA TYR A 214 -2.12 24.23 17.84
C TYR A 214 -3.22 25.20 17.35
N GLU A 215 -4.30 24.69 16.80
CA GLU A 215 -5.43 25.50 16.32
C GLU A 215 -6.21 26.19 17.48
N LEU A 216 -6.32 25.54 18.64
CA LEU A 216 -6.99 26.13 19.80
C LEU A 216 -6.16 27.24 20.45
N GLU A 217 -4.83 27.19 20.33
CA GLU A 217 -3.89 28.22 20.82
C GLU A 217 -3.63 29.33 19.79
N SER A 218 -4.29 29.31 18.63
CA SER A 218 -4.12 30.31 17.57
C SER A 218 -4.87 31.61 17.86
N ASP A 219 -4.39 32.72 17.28
CA ASP A 219 -4.97 34.07 17.47
C ASP A 219 -6.44 34.12 17.12
N TYR A 220 -6.89 33.46 16.07
CA TYR A 220 -8.30 33.46 15.68
C TYR A 220 -9.18 32.74 16.71
N SER A 221 -8.68 31.71 17.39
CA SER A 221 -9.41 31.04 18.46
C SER A 221 -9.57 31.92 19.67
N HIS A 222 -8.50 32.58 20.10
CA HIS A 222 -8.56 33.58 21.18
C HIS A 222 -9.46 34.77 20.83
N TYR A 223 -9.42 35.23 19.58
CA TYR A 223 -10.32 36.32 19.12
C TYR A 223 -11.79 35.90 19.18
N LEU A 224 -12.11 34.68 18.73
CA LEU A 224 -13.49 34.16 18.82
C LEU A 224 -13.96 34.04 20.27
N GLU A 225 -13.08 33.60 21.17
CA GLU A 225 -13.38 33.52 22.61
C GLU A 225 -13.62 34.93 23.22
N ALA A 226 -12.79 35.89 22.87
CA ALA A 226 -12.96 37.29 23.31
C ALA A 226 -14.28 37.91 22.83
N LEU A 227 -14.80 37.49 21.68
CA LEU A 227 -16.10 37.87 21.16
C LEU A 227 -17.27 37.11 21.83
N GLY A 228 -17.02 36.24 22.81
CA GLY A 228 -18.03 35.42 23.49
C GLY A 228 -18.57 34.25 22.68
N ALA A 229 -17.86 33.81 21.66
CA ALA A 229 -18.26 32.65 20.87
C ALA A 229 -18.31 31.36 21.74
N PRO A 230 -19.36 30.52 21.59
CA PRO A 230 -19.47 29.31 22.37
C PRO A 230 -18.31 28.34 22.04
N THR A 231 -17.77 27.71 23.06
CA THR A 231 -16.62 26.73 22.93
C THR A 231 -16.85 25.68 21.85
N ARG A 232 -18.11 25.29 21.60
CA ARG A 232 -18.44 24.32 20.53
C ARG A 232 -18.11 24.91 19.15
N LEU A 233 -18.28 26.20 18.93
CA LEU A 233 -17.98 26.87 17.67
C LEU A 233 -16.45 26.94 17.45
N VAL A 234 -15.71 27.42 18.46
CA VAL A 234 -14.23 27.47 18.42
C VAL A 234 -13.65 26.10 18.08
N ARG A 235 -14.10 25.06 18.78
CA ARG A 235 -13.67 23.67 18.53
C ARG A 235 -14.02 23.16 17.14
N ARG A 236 -15.15 23.58 16.57
CA ARG A 236 -15.54 23.21 15.20
C ARG A 236 -14.62 23.84 14.17
N TYR A 237 -14.23 25.10 14.35
CA TYR A 237 -13.27 25.76 13.48
C TYR A 237 -11.88 25.15 13.61
N ALA A 238 -11.39 24.92 14.82
CA ALA A 238 -10.13 24.25 15.06
C ALA A 238 -10.06 22.87 14.38
N TYR A 239 -11.12 22.05 14.51
CA TYR A 239 -11.18 20.75 13.83
C TYR A 239 -11.16 20.89 12.30
N ARG A 240 -11.92 21.83 11.75
CA ARG A 240 -11.99 22.05 10.30
C ARG A 240 -10.64 22.47 9.73
N ASN A 241 -9.91 23.32 10.41
CA ASN A 241 -8.58 23.75 10.00
C ASN A 241 -7.54 22.62 10.15
N ALA A 242 -7.59 21.86 11.26
CA ALA A 242 -6.70 20.76 11.52
C ALA A 242 -6.85 19.59 10.52
N VAL A 243 -8.02 19.39 9.91
CA VAL A 243 -8.23 18.33 8.91
C VAL A 243 -7.43 18.59 7.62
N LEU A 244 -7.17 19.85 7.24
CA LEU A 244 -6.47 20.17 5.99
C LEU A 244 -5.04 19.63 5.95
N PRO A 245 -4.17 19.87 6.96
CA PRO A 245 -2.85 19.24 7.02
C PRO A 245 -2.90 17.71 7.09
N GLN A 246 -3.91 17.14 7.78
CA GLN A 246 -4.10 15.69 7.85
C GLN A 246 -4.42 15.09 6.48
N LEU A 247 -5.24 15.76 5.68
CA LEU A 247 -5.56 15.31 4.33
C LEU A 247 -4.32 15.34 3.42
N THR A 248 -3.48 16.36 3.55
CA THR A 248 -2.18 16.41 2.85
C THR A 248 -1.24 15.30 3.32
N GLY A 249 -1.21 15.02 4.63
CA GLY A 249 -0.45 13.93 5.22
C GLY A 249 -0.87 12.55 4.71
N LEU A 250 -2.14 12.37 4.35
CA LEU A 250 -2.65 11.10 3.80
C LEU A 250 -1.95 10.74 2.49
N ALA A 251 -1.71 11.72 1.61
CA ALA A 251 -0.99 11.49 0.35
C ALA A 251 0.45 11.00 0.59
N LEU A 252 1.14 11.57 1.57
CA LEU A 252 2.51 11.17 1.92
C LEU A 252 2.55 9.78 2.57
N GLN A 253 1.56 9.46 3.38
CA GLN A 253 1.45 8.17 4.07
C GLN A 253 1.17 6.99 3.15
N LEU A 254 0.57 7.18 1.98
CA LEU A 254 0.25 6.09 1.06
C LEU A 254 1.47 5.26 0.69
N GLY A 255 2.60 5.88 0.40
CA GLY A 255 3.85 5.16 0.08
C GLY A 255 4.36 4.32 1.25
N VAL A 256 4.30 4.86 2.48
CA VAL A 256 4.74 4.17 3.70
C VAL A 256 3.85 2.97 4.01
N ILE A 257 2.52 3.13 3.90
CA ILE A 257 1.56 2.05 4.17
C ILE A 257 1.67 0.92 3.15
N VAL A 258 1.91 1.25 1.87
CA VAL A 258 2.14 0.23 0.83
C VAL A 258 3.36 -0.62 1.16
N GLY A 259 4.48 0.01 1.59
CA GLY A 259 5.66 -0.73 2.07
C GLY A 259 5.35 -1.62 3.28
N GLY A 260 4.58 -1.12 4.24
CA GLY A 260 4.10 -1.87 5.40
C GLY A 260 3.20 -3.05 5.01
N ALA A 261 2.34 -2.87 3.99
CA ALA A 261 1.47 -3.92 3.49
C ALA A 261 2.27 -5.08 2.88
N VAL A 262 3.30 -4.79 2.07
CA VAL A 262 4.18 -5.83 1.50
C VAL A 262 4.73 -6.72 2.61
N VAL A 263 5.30 -6.13 3.66
CA VAL A 263 5.88 -6.90 4.78
C VAL A 263 4.80 -7.64 5.57
N THR A 264 3.64 -7.03 5.79
CA THR A 264 2.52 -7.66 6.51
C THR A 264 1.98 -8.86 5.73
N GLU A 265 1.76 -8.72 4.41
CA GLU A 265 1.31 -9.81 3.54
C GLU A 265 2.30 -10.98 3.53
N VAL A 266 3.62 -10.69 3.49
CA VAL A 266 4.66 -11.72 3.60
C VAL A 266 4.62 -12.41 4.96
N THR A 267 4.49 -11.65 6.06
CA THR A 267 4.49 -12.21 7.42
C THR A 267 3.32 -13.19 7.65
N PHE A 268 2.15 -12.86 7.13
CA PHE A 268 0.96 -13.71 7.25
C PHE A 268 0.76 -14.66 6.06
N ALA A 269 1.70 -14.73 5.11
CA ALA A 269 1.52 -15.42 3.82
C ALA A 269 0.14 -15.11 3.19
N TYR A 270 -0.32 -13.85 3.34
CA TYR A 270 -1.59 -13.37 2.82
C TYR A 270 -1.49 -13.18 1.30
N PRO A 271 -2.43 -13.71 0.48
CA PRO A 271 -2.27 -13.79 -0.97
C PRO A 271 -2.47 -12.45 -1.69
N GLY A 272 -1.70 -11.43 -1.28
CA GLY A 272 -1.69 -10.11 -1.90
C GLY A 272 -0.48 -9.88 -2.79
N LEU A 273 -0.38 -8.64 -3.34
CA LEU A 273 0.72 -8.23 -4.22
C LEU A 273 2.08 -8.25 -3.51
N GLY A 274 2.13 -7.95 -2.19
CA GLY A 274 3.37 -8.02 -1.41
C GLY A 274 3.89 -9.44 -1.26
N TRP A 275 3.00 -10.40 -0.99
CA TRP A 275 3.35 -11.82 -1.03
C TRP A 275 3.83 -12.24 -2.43
N LEU A 276 3.17 -11.74 -3.48
CA LEU A 276 3.55 -12.03 -4.86
C LEU A 276 4.92 -11.44 -5.21
N VAL A 277 5.28 -10.25 -4.71
CA VAL A 277 6.64 -9.67 -4.82
C VAL A 277 7.67 -10.63 -4.21
N PHE A 278 7.41 -11.11 -3.00
CA PHE A 278 8.31 -12.07 -2.33
C PHE A 278 8.53 -13.35 -3.16
N GLN A 279 7.45 -13.89 -3.73
CA GLN A 279 7.53 -15.05 -4.62
C GLN A 279 8.28 -14.73 -5.93
N ALA A 280 8.05 -13.56 -6.50
CA ALA A 280 8.71 -13.13 -7.74
C ALA A 280 10.22 -12.94 -7.52
N VAL A 281 10.64 -12.35 -6.40
CA VAL A 281 12.05 -12.22 -6.01
C VAL A 281 12.69 -13.59 -5.83
N GLY A 282 12.05 -14.48 -5.07
CA GLY A 282 12.58 -15.83 -4.82
C GLY A 282 12.68 -16.74 -6.06
N ASN A 283 11.99 -16.35 -7.14
CA ASN A 283 11.98 -17.08 -8.41
C ASN A 283 12.67 -16.32 -9.56
N ASP A 284 13.33 -15.18 -9.27
CA ASP A 284 13.96 -14.28 -10.25
C ASP A 284 13.03 -13.91 -11.42
N ASP A 285 11.72 -13.74 -11.13
CA ASP A 285 10.72 -13.37 -12.14
C ASP A 285 10.71 -11.85 -12.35
N TYR A 286 11.61 -11.39 -13.21
CA TYR A 286 11.77 -9.95 -13.49
C TYR A 286 10.52 -9.32 -14.12
N PHE A 287 9.79 -10.05 -14.97
CA PHE A 287 8.58 -9.54 -15.60
C PHE A 287 7.46 -9.36 -14.58
N LEU A 288 7.31 -10.34 -13.69
CA LEU A 288 6.31 -10.27 -12.63
C LEU A 288 6.64 -9.16 -11.64
N LEU A 289 7.89 -9.04 -11.18
CA LEU A 289 8.35 -7.95 -10.31
C LEU A 289 8.04 -6.59 -10.92
N GLN A 290 8.47 -6.38 -12.16
CA GLN A 290 8.25 -5.15 -12.89
C GLN A 290 6.76 -4.84 -13.07
N GLY A 291 5.95 -5.83 -13.41
CA GLY A 291 4.51 -5.67 -13.52
C GLY A 291 3.84 -5.27 -12.20
N ILE A 292 4.23 -5.89 -11.08
CA ILE A 292 3.68 -5.57 -9.76
C ILE A 292 4.07 -4.14 -9.35
N PHE A 293 5.34 -3.76 -9.49
CA PHE A 293 5.77 -2.40 -9.12
C PHE A 293 5.13 -1.33 -10.00
N LEU A 294 4.98 -1.55 -11.31
CA LEU A 294 4.23 -0.65 -12.18
C LEU A 294 2.78 -0.49 -11.72
N PHE A 295 2.13 -1.59 -11.31
CA PHE A 295 0.77 -1.54 -10.79
C PHE A 295 0.70 -0.75 -9.47
N ILE A 296 1.64 -0.95 -8.55
CA ILE A 296 1.74 -0.21 -7.29
C ILE A 296 1.99 1.28 -7.56
N ILE A 297 2.94 1.62 -8.44
CA ILE A 297 3.26 3.00 -8.83
C ILE A 297 2.00 3.69 -9.38
N ALA A 298 1.32 3.06 -10.34
CA ALA A 298 0.09 3.59 -10.90
C ALA A 298 -1.00 3.77 -9.84
N GLY A 299 -1.20 2.78 -8.97
CA GLY A 299 -2.17 2.82 -7.88
C GLY A 299 -1.91 3.95 -6.89
N VAL A 300 -0.66 4.15 -6.46
CA VAL A 300 -0.26 5.24 -5.56
C VAL A 300 -0.46 6.61 -6.23
N LEU A 301 -0.10 6.76 -7.51
CA LEU A 301 -0.30 8.02 -8.23
C LEU A 301 -1.78 8.34 -8.43
N ILE A 302 -2.61 7.35 -8.75
CA ILE A 302 -4.07 7.50 -8.83
C ILE A 302 -4.65 7.90 -7.47
N ALA A 303 -4.24 7.24 -6.40
CA ALA A 303 -4.71 7.56 -5.06
C ALA A 303 -4.30 8.98 -4.63
N ASN A 304 -3.06 9.40 -4.91
CA ASN A 304 -2.61 10.77 -4.67
C ASN A 304 -3.41 11.80 -5.48
N PHE A 305 -3.70 11.49 -6.74
CA PHE A 305 -4.55 12.34 -7.58
C PHE A 305 -5.97 12.48 -7.02
N LEU A 306 -6.56 11.39 -6.51
CA LEU A 306 -7.87 11.42 -5.86
C LEU A 306 -7.86 12.25 -4.56
N ILE A 307 -6.77 12.17 -3.77
CA ILE A 307 -6.58 13.00 -2.57
C ILE A 307 -6.45 14.48 -2.96
N ASP A 308 -5.73 14.80 -4.03
CA ASP A 308 -5.64 16.17 -4.55
C ASP A 308 -7.02 16.73 -4.95
N ILE A 309 -7.88 15.90 -5.55
CA ILE A 309 -9.27 16.28 -5.85
C ILE A 309 -10.05 16.50 -4.56
N ALA A 310 -9.95 15.57 -3.60
CA ALA A 310 -10.62 15.70 -2.31
C ALA A 310 -10.18 16.98 -1.57
N TYR A 311 -8.87 17.33 -1.63
CA TYR A 311 -8.35 18.56 -1.04
C TYR A 311 -9.01 19.82 -1.64
N VAL A 312 -9.14 19.89 -2.97
CA VAL A 312 -9.81 21.03 -3.64
C VAL A 312 -11.30 21.13 -3.30
N ILE A 313 -11.96 20.01 -2.98
CA ILE A 313 -13.36 19.97 -2.56
C ILE A 313 -13.49 20.47 -1.11
N VAL A 314 -12.59 20.05 -0.22
CA VAL A 314 -12.61 20.41 1.21
C VAL A 314 -12.17 21.84 1.45
N ASP A 315 -11.18 22.34 0.69
CA ASP A 315 -10.68 23.71 0.77
C ASP A 315 -10.90 24.50 -0.54
N PRO A 316 -12.04 25.16 -0.72
CA PRO A 316 -12.33 25.98 -1.91
C PRO A 316 -11.38 27.16 -2.13
N ARG A 317 -10.64 27.60 -1.10
CA ARG A 317 -9.70 28.72 -1.19
C ARG A 317 -8.54 28.42 -2.12
N THR A 318 -8.19 27.15 -2.26
CA THR A 318 -7.14 26.70 -3.20
C THR A 318 -7.52 26.86 -4.67
N ARG A 319 -8.82 27.03 -4.99
CA ARG A 319 -9.30 27.28 -6.36
C ARG A 319 -8.87 28.67 -6.87
N VAL A 320 -8.77 29.66 -6.01
CA VAL A 320 -8.45 31.05 -6.38
C VAL A 320 -6.99 31.20 -6.80
N GLY A 321 -6.07 30.41 -6.25
CA GLY A 321 -4.64 30.38 -6.65
C GLY A 321 -4.36 29.71 -8.01
N ILE A 322 -5.34 28.98 -8.57
CA ILE A 322 -5.20 28.30 -9.87
C ILE A 322 -5.67 29.17 -11.04
N SER A 323 -6.51 30.18 -10.76
CA SER A 323 -7.05 31.10 -11.77
C SER A 323 -6.25 32.40 -11.95
N GLY A 324 -5.16 32.59 -11.21
CA GLY A 324 -4.31 33.78 -11.21
C GLY A 324 -2.83 33.55 -11.59
N ALA A 325 -2.51 32.42 -12.24
CA ALA A 325 -1.16 32.16 -12.77
C ALA A 325 -1.20 31.74 -14.24
#